data_cb1b10fe355686262dbf45cc0ac37b0d
#
_entry.id   cb1b10fe355686262dbf45cc0ac37b0d
#
_cell.length_a   1.000
_cell.length_b   1.000
_cell.length_c   1.000
_cell.angle_alpha   90.00
_cell.angle_beta   90.00
_cell.angle_gamma   90.00
#
_symmetry.space_group_name_H-M   'P 1'
#
loop_
_entity.id
_entity.type
_entity.pdbx_description
1 polymer ?
#
loop_
_entity_poly.entity_id
_entity_poly.type
_entity_poly.pdbx_seq_one_letter_code
_entity_poly.pdbx_strand_id
1 'polypeptide(L)'
;KTWLLVLSVIFTLGIKEDAAVYVIFISLYMILADKKYKKGIVTFIAAALYFILAVTWLNKYGDGTLTFRYNNVIPAGDGNLFGMIRTFITNPAYMITQIMSKDNIEFIISVTGALAFVPFAVKKWQTLILFGPFILFNLLPDYAYAHNIGFQYVFGSGCMLIYAAICNMNECEDAVKIKKASVMAIFSVIFFASLSWSKINVADKIDSSEKRETYNIINEALDMIPDDASVAASTFLVPHLSERKYLYEVYYTDKETGYVAIDLRGIGSSTVYADGIDVSQLD
;
A
#
# COMPACT_ATOMS: atom_id res chain seq x y z
N LYS A 1 -1.24 -5.07 29.46
CA LYS A 1 -1.09 -3.82 30.24
C LYS A 1 -1.67 -2.66 29.42
N THR A 2 -2.57 -1.84 30.01
CA THR A 2 -3.33 -0.81 29.26
C THR A 2 -2.44 0.27 28.67
N TRP A 3 -1.38 0.67 29.36
CA TRP A 3 -0.46 1.69 28.87
C TRP A 3 0.28 1.28 27.57
N LEU A 4 0.63 -0.01 27.44
CA LEU A 4 1.24 -0.51 26.20
C LEU A 4 0.27 -0.42 25.02
N LEU A 5 -1.02 -0.72 25.24
CA LEU A 5 -2.03 -0.55 24.21
C LEU A 5 -2.13 0.92 23.77
N VAL A 6 -2.18 1.84 24.75
CA VAL A 6 -2.26 3.29 24.45
C VAL A 6 -1.04 3.75 23.65
N LEU A 7 0.17 3.39 24.08
CA LEU A 7 1.39 3.72 23.32
C LEU A 7 1.38 3.14 21.92
N SER A 8 1.03 1.85 21.78
CA SER A 8 0.95 1.21 20.47
C SER A 8 -0.04 1.92 19.53
N VAL A 9 -1.21 2.30 20.06
CA VAL A 9 -2.22 3.04 19.28
C VAL A 9 -1.68 4.42 18.85
N ILE A 10 -1.07 5.18 19.77
CA ILE A 10 -0.50 6.51 19.45
C ILE A 10 0.58 6.38 18.38
N PHE A 11 1.53 5.45 18.54
CA PHE A 11 2.57 5.26 17.54
C PHE A 11 2.01 4.81 16.19
N THR A 12 1.05 3.90 16.17
CA THR A 12 0.42 3.43 14.92
C THR A 12 -0.31 4.56 14.21
N LEU A 13 -1.12 5.34 14.93
CA LEU A 13 -1.83 6.49 14.35
C LEU A 13 -0.88 7.59 13.85
N GLY A 14 0.30 7.71 14.45
CA GLY A 14 1.32 8.67 14.02
C GLY A 14 2.09 8.28 12.75
N ILE A 15 1.91 7.07 12.21
CA ILE A 15 2.62 6.61 10.99
C ILE A 15 2.01 7.24 9.75
N LYS A 16 0.69 7.10 9.58
CA LYS A 16 -0.06 7.54 8.40
C LYS A 16 -1.56 7.59 8.71
N GLU A 17 -2.33 8.38 7.93
CA GLU A 17 -3.78 8.51 8.09
C GLU A 17 -4.53 7.17 7.95
N ASP A 18 -4.12 6.30 7.05
CA ASP A 18 -4.74 5.00 6.81
C ASP A 18 -4.44 3.98 7.92
N ALA A 19 -3.39 4.20 8.72
CA ALA A 19 -3.08 3.34 9.88
C ALA A 19 -4.24 3.27 10.88
N ALA A 20 -5.06 4.30 10.94
CA ALA A 20 -6.27 4.30 11.77
C ALA A 20 -7.25 3.18 11.40
N VAL A 21 -7.35 2.82 10.13
CA VAL A 21 -8.24 1.73 9.69
C VAL A 21 -7.78 0.39 10.26
N TYR A 22 -6.48 0.12 10.28
CA TYR A 22 -5.95 -1.09 10.95
C TYR A 22 -6.29 -1.12 12.43
N VAL A 23 -6.17 0.01 13.12
CA VAL A 23 -6.54 0.13 14.55
C VAL A 23 -8.04 -0.07 14.74
N ILE A 24 -8.90 0.41 13.83
CA ILE A 24 -10.35 0.18 13.84
C ILE A 24 -10.65 -1.33 13.77
N PHE A 25 -10.04 -2.06 12.83
CA PHE A 25 -10.28 -3.50 12.69
C PHE A 25 -9.73 -4.31 13.88
N ILE A 26 -8.56 -3.94 14.43
CA ILE A 26 -8.04 -4.54 15.68
C ILE A 26 -9.01 -4.28 16.83
N SER A 27 -9.56 -3.08 16.96
CA SER A 27 -10.50 -2.75 18.02
C SER A 27 -11.83 -3.51 17.90
N LEU A 28 -12.32 -3.72 16.69
CA LEU A 28 -13.48 -4.59 16.42
C LEU A 28 -13.19 -6.04 16.81
N TYR A 29 -11.98 -6.55 16.50
CA TYR A 29 -11.56 -7.86 16.95
C TYR A 29 -11.51 -7.95 18.48
N MET A 30 -10.96 -6.94 19.17
CA MET A 30 -10.94 -6.87 20.64
C MET A 30 -12.36 -6.91 21.23
N ILE A 31 -13.35 -6.27 20.59
CA ILE A 31 -14.74 -6.26 21.04
C ILE A 31 -15.38 -7.63 20.84
N LEU A 32 -15.28 -8.19 19.63
CA LEU A 32 -16.07 -9.34 19.19
C LEU A 32 -15.40 -10.68 19.54
N ALA A 33 -14.08 -10.76 19.50
CA ALA A 33 -13.32 -11.98 19.81
C ALA A 33 -12.88 -12.03 21.27
N ASP A 34 -12.18 -10.98 21.72
CA ASP A 34 -11.60 -10.93 23.06
C ASP A 34 -12.59 -10.50 24.13
N LYS A 35 -13.78 -10.00 23.75
CA LYS A 35 -14.81 -9.45 24.67
C LYS A 35 -14.28 -8.32 25.57
N LYS A 36 -13.23 -7.61 25.13
CA LYS A 36 -12.62 -6.48 25.83
C LYS A 36 -13.36 -5.17 25.51
N TYR A 37 -14.66 -5.12 25.78
CA TYR A 37 -15.58 -4.07 25.33
C TYR A 37 -15.06 -2.65 25.62
N LYS A 38 -14.74 -2.32 26.88
CA LYS A 38 -14.30 -0.95 27.23
C LYS A 38 -13.07 -0.51 26.44
N LYS A 39 -12.04 -1.37 26.39
CA LYS A 39 -10.79 -1.04 25.67
C LYS A 39 -11.03 -0.97 24.17
N GLY A 40 -11.75 -1.94 23.62
CA GLY A 40 -12.06 -1.99 22.19
C GLY A 40 -12.88 -0.78 21.74
N ILE A 41 -13.96 -0.41 22.47
CA ILE A 41 -14.80 0.74 22.13
C ILE A 41 -14.00 2.05 22.21
N VAL A 42 -13.22 2.26 23.27
CA VAL A 42 -12.40 3.49 23.39
C VAL A 42 -11.37 3.58 22.29
N THR A 43 -10.69 2.47 21.97
CA THR A 43 -9.70 2.42 20.85
C THR A 43 -10.38 2.66 19.50
N PHE A 44 -11.55 2.06 19.27
CA PHE A 44 -12.34 2.28 18.06
C PHE A 44 -12.70 3.74 17.87
N ILE A 45 -13.29 4.37 18.90
CA ILE A 45 -13.70 5.77 18.84
C ILE A 45 -12.48 6.68 18.61
N ALA A 46 -11.37 6.45 19.32
CA ALA A 46 -10.15 7.23 19.13
C ALA A 46 -9.60 7.12 17.71
N ALA A 47 -9.53 5.91 17.14
CA ALA A 47 -9.06 5.68 15.79
C ALA A 47 -10.01 6.27 14.74
N ALA A 48 -11.32 6.13 14.92
CA ALA A 48 -12.33 6.70 14.01
C ALA A 48 -12.29 8.23 14.00
N LEU A 49 -12.21 8.86 15.17
CA LEU A 49 -12.06 10.31 15.28
C LEU A 49 -10.77 10.81 14.63
N TYR A 50 -9.64 10.13 14.90
CA TYR A 50 -8.37 10.45 14.27
C TYR A 50 -8.48 10.36 12.74
N PHE A 51 -9.06 9.29 12.20
CA PHE A 51 -9.24 9.10 10.76
C PHE A 51 -10.06 10.24 10.14
N ILE A 52 -11.20 10.59 10.75
CA ILE A 52 -12.06 11.69 10.27
C ILE A 52 -11.29 13.02 10.28
N LEU A 53 -10.56 13.31 11.36
CA LEU A 53 -9.77 14.54 11.46
C LEU A 53 -8.64 14.57 10.43
N ALA A 54 -7.89 13.47 10.27
CA ALA A 54 -6.80 13.36 9.31
C ALA A 54 -7.29 13.53 7.86
N VAL A 55 -8.35 12.82 7.48
CA VAL A 55 -8.96 12.94 6.14
C VAL A 55 -9.50 14.34 5.89
N THR A 56 -10.17 14.96 6.89
CA THR A 56 -10.67 16.33 6.77
C THR A 56 -9.53 17.34 6.58
N TRP A 57 -8.43 17.14 7.32
CA TRP A 57 -7.24 17.97 7.22
C TRP A 57 -6.58 17.84 5.84
N LEU A 58 -6.38 16.61 5.36
CA LEU A 58 -5.79 16.32 4.05
C LEU A 58 -6.63 16.89 2.91
N ASN A 59 -7.95 16.79 2.98
CA ASN A 59 -8.83 17.36 1.96
C ASN A 59 -8.86 18.88 1.95
N LYS A 60 -8.56 19.53 3.09
CA LYS A 60 -8.59 20.99 3.21
C LYS A 60 -7.24 21.65 2.90
N TYR A 61 -6.14 21.03 3.29
CA TYR A 61 -4.81 21.64 3.29
C TYR A 61 -3.76 20.87 2.49
N GLY A 62 -4.06 19.63 2.04
CA GLY A 62 -3.21 18.79 1.22
C GLY A 62 -3.82 18.51 -0.15
N ASP A 63 -3.27 17.53 -0.84
CA ASP A 63 -3.72 17.10 -2.18
C ASP A 63 -4.97 16.19 -2.13
N GLY A 64 -5.60 16.09 -0.97
CA GLY A 64 -6.78 15.28 -0.75
C GLY A 64 -6.48 13.80 -0.48
N THR A 65 -7.56 13.02 -0.44
CA THR A 65 -7.47 11.56 -0.28
C THR A 65 -7.44 10.87 -1.63
N LEU A 66 -6.67 9.79 -1.76
CA LEU A 66 -6.48 9.04 -3.01
C LEU A 66 -7.72 8.18 -3.36
N THR A 67 -8.92 8.79 -3.29
CA THR A 67 -10.20 8.09 -3.56
C THR A 67 -10.33 7.62 -5.00
N PHE A 68 -9.63 8.26 -5.94
CA PHE A 68 -9.59 7.85 -7.34
C PHE A 68 -9.11 6.40 -7.55
N ARG A 69 -8.34 5.85 -6.62
CA ARG A 69 -7.90 4.45 -6.64
C ARG A 69 -9.04 3.45 -6.46
N TYR A 70 -10.23 3.91 -6.08
CA TYR A 70 -11.43 3.11 -5.87
C TYR A 70 -12.51 3.40 -6.91
N ASN A 71 -12.19 4.08 -8.01
CA ASN A 71 -13.17 4.44 -9.04
C ASN A 71 -13.87 3.22 -9.64
N ASN A 72 -13.22 2.06 -9.67
CA ASN A 72 -13.80 0.79 -10.07
C ASN A 72 -14.97 0.33 -9.15
N VAL A 73 -14.98 0.74 -7.89
CA VAL A 73 -15.99 0.33 -6.89
C VAL A 73 -16.85 1.49 -6.38
N ILE A 74 -16.53 2.72 -6.78
CA ILE A 74 -17.33 3.92 -6.49
C ILE A 74 -18.13 4.27 -7.73
N PRO A 75 -19.47 4.31 -7.67
CA PRO A 75 -20.29 4.70 -8.81
C PRO A 75 -19.95 6.10 -9.33
N ALA A 76 -20.04 6.28 -10.64
CA ALA A 76 -19.83 7.59 -11.26
C ALA A 76 -20.79 8.62 -10.66
N GLY A 77 -20.23 9.70 -10.13
CA GLY A 77 -20.97 10.81 -9.52
C GLY A 77 -21.01 10.83 -7.99
N ASP A 78 -20.72 9.72 -7.31
CA ASP A 78 -20.71 9.70 -5.83
C ASP A 78 -19.41 10.30 -5.23
N GLY A 79 -18.29 10.27 -5.96
CA GLY A 79 -17.03 10.97 -5.65
C GLY A 79 -16.39 10.74 -4.26
N ASN A 80 -16.96 9.85 -3.43
CA ASN A 80 -16.55 9.63 -2.06
C ASN A 80 -16.66 8.15 -1.65
N LEU A 81 -16.04 7.80 -0.52
CA LEU A 81 -16.00 6.44 0.01
C LEU A 81 -17.38 5.87 0.40
N PHE A 82 -18.42 6.71 0.59
CA PHE A 82 -19.78 6.23 0.83
C PHE A 82 -20.34 5.52 -0.41
N GLY A 83 -19.94 5.94 -1.61
CA GLY A 83 -20.27 5.24 -2.86
C GLY A 83 -19.81 3.80 -2.85
N MET A 84 -18.63 3.50 -2.32
CA MET A 84 -18.12 2.13 -2.18
C MET A 84 -19.00 1.30 -1.23
N ILE A 85 -19.42 1.86 -0.08
CA ILE A 85 -20.33 1.18 0.85
C ILE A 85 -21.68 0.90 0.17
N ARG A 86 -22.20 1.87 -0.59
CA ARG A 86 -23.42 1.70 -1.39
C ARG A 86 -23.28 0.56 -2.39
N THR A 87 -22.19 0.52 -3.16
CA THR A 87 -21.92 -0.56 -4.12
C THR A 87 -21.85 -1.92 -3.42
N PHE A 88 -21.20 -2.00 -2.25
CA PHE A 88 -21.13 -3.24 -1.47
C PHE A 88 -22.50 -3.75 -1.07
N ILE A 89 -23.42 -2.87 -0.68
CA ILE A 89 -24.78 -3.23 -0.26
C ILE A 89 -25.68 -3.55 -1.46
N THR A 90 -25.60 -2.75 -2.52
CA THR A 90 -26.52 -2.86 -3.67
C THR A 90 -26.09 -3.87 -4.72
N ASN A 91 -24.76 -4.11 -4.83
CA ASN A 91 -24.20 -5.02 -5.81
C ASN A 91 -23.01 -5.84 -5.25
N PRO A 92 -23.26 -6.72 -4.25
CA PRO A 92 -22.21 -7.51 -3.62
C PRO A 92 -21.52 -8.48 -4.60
N ALA A 93 -22.26 -8.98 -5.62
CA ALA A 93 -21.68 -9.85 -6.64
C ALA A 93 -20.58 -9.13 -7.43
N TYR A 94 -20.80 -7.88 -7.82
CA TYR A 94 -19.78 -7.06 -8.47
C TYR A 94 -18.57 -6.86 -7.58
N MET A 95 -18.75 -6.55 -6.29
CA MET A 95 -17.63 -6.42 -5.36
C MET A 95 -16.79 -7.71 -5.27
N ILE A 96 -17.44 -8.88 -5.28
CA ILE A 96 -16.73 -10.16 -5.30
C ILE A 96 -15.91 -10.31 -6.58
N THR A 97 -16.44 -9.92 -7.75
CA THR A 97 -15.67 -9.98 -9.01
C THR A 97 -14.44 -9.09 -8.99
N GLN A 98 -14.51 -7.90 -8.37
CA GLN A 98 -13.36 -7.01 -8.20
C GLN A 98 -12.30 -7.63 -7.29
N ILE A 99 -12.71 -8.20 -6.15
CA ILE A 99 -11.80 -8.87 -5.21
C ILE A 99 -11.15 -10.11 -5.83
N MET A 100 -11.87 -10.83 -6.67
CA MET A 100 -11.43 -12.09 -7.29
C MET A 100 -10.88 -11.91 -8.70
N SER A 101 -10.34 -10.75 -9.03
CA SER A 101 -9.63 -10.53 -10.28
C SER A 101 -8.38 -11.43 -10.37
N LYS A 102 -7.90 -11.68 -11.58
CA LYS A 102 -6.71 -12.53 -11.80
C LYS A 102 -5.50 -12.02 -10.99
N ASP A 103 -5.23 -10.73 -11.08
CA ASP A 103 -4.08 -10.10 -10.41
C ASP A 103 -4.20 -10.20 -8.89
N ASN A 104 -5.42 -9.99 -8.36
CA ASN A 104 -5.69 -10.16 -6.94
C ASN A 104 -5.51 -11.62 -6.48
N ILE A 105 -5.92 -12.61 -7.28
CA ILE A 105 -5.72 -14.03 -6.95
C ILE A 105 -4.21 -14.35 -6.88
N GLU A 106 -3.43 -13.90 -7.86
CA GLU A 106 -1.97 -14.08 -7.87
C GLU A 106 -1.32 -13.40 -6.65
N PHE A 107 -1.79 -12.20 -6.29
CA PHE A 107 -1.33 -11.49 -5.11
C PHE A 107 -1.72 -12.19 -3.80
N ILE A 108 -2.98 -12.64 -3.66
CA ILE A 108 -3.44 -13.42 -2.50
C ILE A 108 -2.55 -14.66 -2.30
N ILE A 109 -2.27 -15.40 -3.38
CA ILE A 109 -1.41 -16.59 -3.35
C ILE A 109 0.01 -16.20 -2.90
N SER A 110 0.56 -15.12 -3.43
CA SER A 110 1.91 -14.65 -3.09
C SER A 110 2.04 -14.26 -1.62
N VAL A 111 1.09 -13.51 -1.08
CA VAL A 111 1.13 -13.04 0.31
C VAL A 111 0.79 -14.16 1.30
N THR A 112 -0.29 -14.89 1.05
CA THR A 112 -0.77 -15.91 1.99
C THR A 112 -0.06 -17.24 1.82
N GLY A 113 0.47 -17.54 0.64
CA GLY A 113 1.33 -18.70 0.39
C GLY A 113 2.60 -18.65 1.22
N ALA A 114 3.22 -17.48 1.38
CA ALA A 114 4.35 -17.30 2.30
C ALA A 114 4.00 -17.65 3.75
N LEU A 115 2.71 -17.55 4.13
CA LEU A 115 2.17 -17.96 5.43
C LEU A 115 1.55 -19.37 5.41
N ALA A 116 1.85 -20.18 4.37
CA ALA A 116 1.29 -21.52 4.17
C ALA A 116 -0.25 -21.55 4.27
N PHE A 117 -0.92 -20.48 3.86
CA PHE A 117 -2.38 -20.27 3.94
C PHE A 117 -2.98 -20.43 5.34
N VAL A 118 -2.17 -20.42 6.40
CA VAL A 118 -2.63 -20.54 7.79
C VAL A 118 -3.60 -19.44 8.21
N PRO A 119 -3.51 -18.17 7.71
CA PRO A 119 -4.54 -17.17 7.97
C PRO A 119 -5.96 -17.62 7.60
N PHE A 120 -6.13 -18.40 6.53
CA PHE A 120 -7.43 -18.91 6.09
C PHE A 120 -7.93 -20.15 6.85
N ALA A 121 -7.09 -20.75 7.71
CA ALA A 121 -7.48 -21.88 8.56
C ALA A 121 -8.36 -21.42 9.75
N VAL A 122 -9.40 -20.64 9.46
CA VAL A 122 -10.25 -19.95 10.42
C VAL A 122 -10.95 -20.94 11.34
N LYS A 123 -10.74 -20.81 12.65
CA LYS A 123 -11.39 -21.58 13.70
C LYS A 123 -12.57 -20.80 14.33
N LYS A 124 -12.41 -19.50 14.43
CA LYS A 124 -13.43 -18.58 14.95
C LYS A 124 -13.73 -17.52 13.88
N TRP A 125 -15.00 -17.33 13.52
CA TRP A 125 -15.38 -16.39 12.47
C TRP A 125 -14.89 -14.95 12.71
N GLN A 126 -14.71 -14.56 13.99
CA GLN A 126 -14.19 -13.24 14.37
C GLN A 126 -12.79 -12.95 13.78
N THR A 127 -12.00 -14.00 13.51
CA THR A 127 -10.69 -13.84 12.87
C THR A 127 -10.81 -13.25 11.47
N LEU A 128 -11.97 -13.43 10.79
CA LEU A 128 -12.22 -12.82 9.48
C LEU A 128 -12.19 -11.29 9.51
N ILE A 129 -12.46 -10.67 10.66
CA ILE A 129 -12.37 -9.21 10.84
C ILE A 129 -10.98 -8.70 10.49
N LEU A 130 -9.94 -9.49 10.80
CA LEU A 130 -8.54 -9.12 10.55
C LEU A 130 -8.18 -9.09 9.05
N PHE A 131 -9.03 -9.66 8.17
CA PHE A 131 -8.87 -9.56 6.72
C PHE A 131 -9.40 -8.24 6.14
N GLY A 132 -10.18 -7.49 6.91
CA GLY A 132 -10.80 -6.25 6.43
C GLY A 132 -9.80 -5.28 5.79
N PRO A 133 -8.69 -4.90 6.45
CA PRO A 133 -7.70 -4.02 5.84
C PRO A 133 -7.05 -4.60 4.57
N PHE A 134 -6.81 -5.91 4.51
CA PHE A 134 -6.28 -6.56 3.32
C PHE A 134 -7.23 -6.42 2.13
N ILE A 135 -8.52 -6.62 2.36
CA ILE A 135 -9.54 -6.42 1.33
C ILE A 135 -9.59 -4.94 0.92
N LEU A 136 -9.68 -4.03 1.89
CA LEU A 136 -9.87 -2.60 1.64
C LEU A 136 -8.67 -1.97 0.93
N PHE A 137 -7.45 -2.25 1.35
CA PHE A 137 -6.27 -1.55 0.84
C PHE A 137 -5.53 -2.29 -0.25
N ASN A 138 -5.75 -3.60 -0.40
CA ASN A 138 -5.00 -4.38 -1.37
C ASN A 138 -5.86 -5.02 -2.46
N LEU A 139 -7.13 -5.38 -2.19
CA LEU A 139 -7.91 -6.11 -3.17
C LEU A 139 -8.98 -5.27 -3.87
N LEU A 140 -9.44 -4.17 -3.25
CA LEU A 140 -10.45 -3.30 -3.83
C LEU A 140 -9.89 -2.17 -4.70
N PRO A 141 -8.73 -1.57 -4.42
CA PRO A 141 -8.21 -0.48 -5.24
C PRO A 141 -7.89 -0.93 -6.65
N ASP A 142 -8.23 -0.11 -7.65
CA ASP A 142 -7.73 -0.22 -9.03
C ASP A 142 -6.36 0.48 -9.12
N TYR A 143 -5.36 -0.14 -8.50
CA TYR A 143 -4.02 0.40 -8.39
C TYR A 143 -2.99 -0.72 -8.30
N ALA A 144 -2.26 -0.94 -9.37
CA ALA A 144 -1.35 -2.08 -9.53
C ALA A 144 -0.35 -2.28 -8.39
N TYR A 145 0.11 -1.21 -7.76
CA TYR A 145 1.05 -1.31 -6.63
C TYR A 145 0.39 -1.78 -5.32
N ALA A 146 -0.93 -1.62 -5.17
CA ALA A 146 -1.65 -2.08 -3.98
C ALA A 146 -1.65 -3.62 -3.87
N HIS A 147 -1.67 -4.31 -5.00
CA HIS A 147 -1.62 -5.76 -5.10
C HIS A 147 -0.29 -6.30 -5.66
N ASN A 148 0.80 -5.65 -5.26
CA ASN A 148 2.16 -6.09 -5.60
C ASN A 148 3.01 -6.24 -4.33
N ILE A 149 3.48 -7.46 -4.04
CA ILE A 149 4.26 -7.78 -2.85
C ILE A 149 5.62 -7.05 -2.79
N GLY A 150 6.09 -6.54 -3.91
CA GLY A 150 7.33 -5.75 -3.99
C GLY A 150 7.20 -4.32 -3.46
N PHE A 151 5.98 -3.86 -3.15
CA PHE A 151 5.72 -2.51 -2.66
C PHE A 151 5.24 -2.47 -1.21
N GLN A 152 5.40 -1.30 -0.57
CA GLN A 152 5.11 -1.09 0.85
C GLN A 152 3.63 -1.20 1.24
N TYR A 153 2.71 -1.22 0.29
CA TYR A 153 1.26 -1.23 0.55
C TYR A 153 0.77 -2.50 1.26
N VAL A 154 1.56 -3.58 1.25
CA VAL A 154 1.22 -4.85 1.91
C VAL A 154 1.61 -4.92 3.38
N PHE A 155 2.44 -3.99 3.89
CA PHE A 155 3.02 -4.13 5.23
C PHE A 155 1.96 -4.18 6.34
N GLY A 156 1.02 -3.25 6.38
CA GLY A 156 -0.04 -3.24 7.39
C GLY A 156 -0.94 -4.47 7.29
N SER A 157 -1.39 -4.78 6.07
CA SER A 157 -2.21 -5.96 5.80
C SER A 157 -1.48 -7.27 6.11
N GLY A 158 -0.18 -7.36 5.79
CA GLY A 158 0.66 -8.50 6.13
C GLY A 158 0.73 -8.74 7.64
N CYS A 159 0.90 -7.68 8.45
CA CYS A 159 0.85 -7.77 9.91
C CYS A 159 -0.50 -8.32 10.40
N MET A 160 -1.61 -7.88 9.81
CA MET A 160 -2.95 -8.37 10.16
C MET A 160 -3.13 -9.84 9.80
N LEU A 161 -2.63 -10.28 8.63
CA LEU A 161 -2.68 -11.68 8.21
C LEU A 161 -1.81 -12.58 9.10
N ILE A 162 -0.61 -12.12 9.51
CA ILE A 162 0.23 -12.83 10.49
C ILE A 162 -0.51 -12.95 11.81
N TYR A 163 -1.15 -11.88 12.27
CA TYR A 163 -1.93 -11.91 13.51
C TYR A 163 -3.12 -12.88 13.41
N ALA A 164 -3.82 -12.91 12.26
CA ALA A 164 -4.88 -13.88 12.00
C ALA A 164 -4.34 -15.33 12.05
N ALA A 165 -3.16 -15.59 11.48
CA ALA A 165 -2.51 -16.90 11.56
C ALA A 165 -2.21 -17.29 13.00
N ILE A 166 -1.67 -16.37 13.82
CA ILE A 166 -1.41 -16.60 15.25
C ILE A 166 -2.72 -16.92 15.98
N CYS A 167 -3.79 -16.14 15.75
CA CYS A 167 -5.10 -16.40 16.35
C CYS A 167 -5.64 -17.79 15.99
N ASN A 168 -5.55 -18.19 14.72
CA ASN A 168 -5.99 -19.51 14.28
C ASN A 168 -5.14 -20.64 14.86
N MET A 169 -3.83 -20.46 15.02
CA MET A 169 -2.94 -21.42 15.66
C MET A 169 -3.24 -21.58 17.15
N ASN A 170 -3.56 -20.47 17.85
CA ASN A 170 -3.88 -20.51 19.27
C ASN A 170 -5.09 -21.40 19.62
N GLU A 171 -5.98 -21.63 18.67
CA GLU A 171 -7.12 -22.52 18.82
C GLU A 171 -6.79 -24.00 18.52
N CYS A 172 -5.52 -24.33 18.30
CA CYS A 172 -5.05 -25.68 18.03
C CYS A 172 -4.30 -26.25 19.24
N GLU A 173 -4.17 -27.59 19.30
CA GLU A 173 -3.29 -28.27 20.24
C GLU A 173 -1.82 -27.95 19.96
N ASP A 174 -0.95 -28.04 20.98
CA ASP A 174 0.45 -27.57 20.89
C ASP A 174 1.26 -28.30 19.80
N ALA A 175 1.05 -29.61 19.62
CA ALA A 175 1.70 -30.36 18.53
C ALA A 175 1.31 -29.83 17.16
N VAL A 176 0.03 -29.43 16.97
CA VAL A 176 -0.47 -28.86 15.72
C VAL A 176 0.05 -27.44 15.51
N LYS A 177 0.17 -26.64 16.61
CA LYS A 177 0.79 -25.30 16.53
C LYS A 177 2.22 -25.37 16.02
N ILE A 178 3.04 -26.25 16.63
CA ILE A 178 4.44 -26.42 16.22
C ILE A 178 4.51 -26.83 14.74
N LYS A 179 3.70 -27.81 14.33
CA LYS A 179 3.66 -28.26 12.93
C LYS A 179 3.30 -27.13 11.97
N LYS A 180 2.24 -26.35 12.27
CA LYS A 180 1.83 -25.21 11.45
C LYS A 180 2.92 -24.14 11.40
N ALA A 181 3.52 -23.79 12.53
CA ALA A 181 4.61 -22.79 12.59
C ALA A 181 5.82 -23.24 11.76
N SER A 182 6.21 -24.54 11.83
CA SER A 182 7.30 -25.09 11.03
C SER A 182 6.98 -25.04 9.53
N VAL A 183 5.76 -25.40 9.14
CA VAL A 183 5.32 -25.32 7.73
C VAL A 183 5.33 -23.86 7.26
N MET A 184 4.80 -22.92 8.04
CA MET A 184 4.87 -21.49 7.73
C MET A 184 6.32 -21.03 7.53
N ALA A 185 7.24 -21.42 8.42
CA ALA A 185 8.64 -21.02 8.30
C ALA A 185 9.26 -21.55 7.00
N ILE A 186 9.02 -22.81 6.64
CA ILE A 186 9.50 -23.40 5.39
C ILE A 186 8.92 -22.66 4.17
N PHE A 187 7.61 -22.44 4.14
CA PHE A 187 6.97 -21.73 3.04
C PHE A 187 7.46 -20.27 2.94
N SER A 188 7.64 -19.58 4.07
CA SER A 188 8.19 -18.23 4.08
C SER A 188 9.58 -18.18 3.46
N VAL A 189 10.46 -19.14 3.76
CA VAL A 189 11.80 -19.23 3.16
C VAL A 189 11.71 -19.48 1.66
N ILE A 190 10.85 -20.43 1.22
CA ILE A 190 10.67 -20.75 -0.20
C ILE A 190 10.15 -19.54 -0.97
N PHE A 191 9.10 -18.87 -0.46
CA PHE A 191 8.54 -17.69 -1.10
C PHE A 191 9.54 -16.52 -1.10
N PHE A 192 10.25 -16.28 0.00
CA PHE A 192 11.29 -15.27 0.05
C PHE A 192 12.38 -15.54 -0.99
N ALA A 193 12.87 -16.78 -1.07
CA ALA A 193 13.88 -17.14 -2.04
C ALA A 193 13.38 -16.95 -3.48
N SER A 194 12.16 -17.40 -3.79
CA SER A 194 11.60 -17.29 -5.15
C SER A 194 11.30 -15.85 -5.58
N LEU A 195 10.77 -15.01 -4.68
CA LEU A 195 10.35 -13.66 -4.99
C LEU A 195 11.47 -12.61 -4.84
N SER A 196 12.44 -12.88 -3.96
CA SER A 196 13.46 -11.90 -3.59
C SER A 196 14.86 -12.26 -4.09
N TRP A 197 15.08 -13.48 -4.61
CA TRP A 197 16.40 -13.92 -5.03
C TRP A 197 17.08 -12.98 -6.03
N SER A 198 16.33 -12.49 -7.00
CA SER A 198 16.84 -11.55 -8.01
C SER A 198 17.17 -10.17 -7.42
N LYS A 199 16.67 -9.86 -6.22
CA LYS A 199 16.88 -8.58 -5.53
C LYS A 199 18.02 -8.63 -4.51
N ILE A 200 18.46 -9.83 -4.10
CA ILE A 200 19.56 -9.98 -3.13
C ILE A 200 20.89 -9.49 -3.71
N ASN A 201 21.09 -9.62 -5.03
CA ASN A 201 22.28 -9.12 -5.73
C ASN A 201 22.16 -7.65 -6.16
N VAL A 202 21.45 -6.83 -5.37
CA VAL A 202 21.25 -5.41 -5.69
C VAL A 202 22.58 -4.66 -5.70
N ALA A 203 23.53 -5.02 -4.84
CA ALA A 203 24.85 -4.37 -4.78
C ALA A 203 25.56 -4.42 -6.14
N ASP A 204 25.61 -5.60 -6.78
CA ASP A 204 26.25 -5.77 -8.10
C ASP A 204 25.49 -5.00 -9.20
N LYS A 205 24.18 -4.78 -9.01
CA LYS A 205 23.35 -4.04 -9.97
C LYS A 205 23.46 -2.51 -9.78
N ILE A 206 23.73 -2.04 -8.59
CA ILE A 206 23.88 -0.61 -8.28
C ILE A 206 25.28 -0.13 -8.64
N ASP A 207 26.32 -0.96 -8.46
CA ASP A 207 27.71 -0.60 -8.58
C ASP A 207 28.37 -0.97 -9.93
N SER A 208 27.57 -1.25 -10.96
CA SER A 208 28.12 -1.48 -12.30
C SER A 208 28.66 -0.17 -12.90
N SER A 209 29.83 -0.22 -13.56
CA SER A 209 30.44 0.94 -14.21
C SER A 209 29.51 1.63 -15.22
N GLU A 210 28.73 0.83 -15.97
CA GLU A 210 27.75 1.29 -16.93
C GLU A 210 26.64 2.13 -16.28
N LYS A 211 26.20 1.74 -15.09
CA LYS A 211 25.16 2.51 -14.36
C LYS A 211 25.70 3.79 -13.75
N ARG A 212 26.95 3.77 -13.25
CA ARG A 212 27.62 4.98 -12.77
C ARG A 212 27.76 6.01 -13.89
N GLU A 213 28.16 5.58 -15.08
CA GLU A 213 28.23 6.45 -16.26
C GLU A 213 26.85 7.03 -16.61
N THR A 214 25.80 6.18 -16.60
CA THR A 214 24.42 6.64 -16.82
C THR A 214 23.97 7.67 -15.78
N TYR A 215 24.27 7.46 -14.51
CA TYR A 215 23.91 8.42 -13.45
C TYR A 215 24.70 9.72 -13.58
N ASN A 216 25.98 9.68 -13.98
CA ASN A 216 26.77 10.87 -14.23
C ASN A 216 26.17 11.69 -15.36
N ILE A 217 25.80 11.06 -16.48
CA ILE A 217 25.15 11.73 -17.62
C ILE A 217 23.84 12.39 -17.19
N ILE A 218 23.01 11.71 -16.37
CA ILE A 218 21.77 12.28 -15.86
C ILE A 218 22.07 13.51 -14.98
N ASN A 219 23.01 13.40 -14.05
CA ASN A 219 23.36 14.52 -13.18
C ASN A 219 23.91 15.70 -13.98
N GLU A 220 24.81 15.46 -14.93
CA GLU A 220 25.32 16.50 -15.84
C GLU A 220 24.19 17.19 -16.64
N ALA A 221 23.19 16.42 -17.10
CA ALA A 221 22.04 16.99 -17.79
C ALA A 221 21.15 17.82 -16.85
N LEU A 222 20.95 17.37 -15.62
CA LEU A 222 20.17 18.11 -14.62
C LEU A 222 20.89 19.39 -14.14
N ASP A 223 22.23 19.37 -14.06
CA ASP A 223 23.06 20.51 -13.69
C ASP A 223 23.03 21.64 -14.75
N MET A 224 22.60 21.35 -16.00
CA MET A 224 22.38 22.39 -17.02
C MET A 224 21.17 23.28 -16.73
N ILE A 225 20.27 22.86 -15.86
CA ILE A 225 19.08 23.63 -15.51
C ILE A 225 19.45 24.65 -14.41
N PRO A 226 19.27 25.96 -14.62
CA PRO A 226 19.57 26.97 -13.61
C PRO A 226 18.87 26.70 -12.27
N ASP A 227 19.55 26.95 -11.13
CA ASP A 227 19.04 26.62 -9.79
C ASP A 227 17.74 27.35 -9.40
N ASP A 228 17.55 28.54 -9.91
CA ASP A 228 16.39 29.40 -9.69
C ASP A 228 15.23 29.14 -10.65
N ALA A 229 15.44 28.30 -11.67
CA ALA A 229 14.42 28.00 -12.66
C ALA A 229 13.32 27.08 -12.09
N SER A 230 12.10 27.29 -12.60
CA SER A 230 10.99 26.35 -12.36
C SER A 230 11.12 25.12 -13.27
N VAL A 231 10.93 23.94 -12.69
CA VAL A 231 11.11 22.66 -13.40
C VAL A 231 9.91 21.74 -13.19
N ALA A 232 9.44 21.14 -14.27
CA ALA A 232 8.58 19.96 -14.22
C ALA A 232 9.43 18.73 -14.57
N ALA A 233 9.45 17.72 -13.71
CA ALA A 233 10.30 16.56 -13.91
C ALA A 233 9.51 15.25 -13.82
N SER A 234 10.00 14.20 -14.51
CA SER A 234 9.45 12.84 -14.32
C SER A 234 9.73 12.36 -12.90
N THR A 235 8.84 11.52 -12.38
CA THR A 235 8.78 11.05 -10.98
C THR A 235 10.15 10.70 -10.39
N PHE A 236 11.00 9.99 -11.14
CA PHE A 236 12.31 9.55 -10.63
C PHE A 236 13.39 10.62 -10.69
N LEU A 237 13.18 11.70 -11.43
CA LEU A 237 14.10 12.85 -11.48
C LEU A 237 13.77 13.89 -10.39
N VAL A 238 12.52 13.94 -9.91
CA VAL A 238 12.09 14.89 -8.86
C VAL A 238 12.99 14.86 -7.61
N PRO A 239 13.39 13.70 -7.05
CA PRO A 239 14.27 13.67 -5.88
C PRO A 239 15.64 14.32 -6.11
N HIS A 240 16.18 14.25 -7.34
CA HIS A 240 17.48 14.84 -7.70
C HIS A 240 17.41 16.38 -7.81
N LEU A 241 16.23 16.94 -7.93
CA LEU A 241 15.97 18.35 -8.07
C LEU A 241 15.31 18.96 -6.82
N SER A 242 15.24 18.21 -5.72
CA SER A 242 14.44 18.54 -4.53
C SER A 242 14.86 19.81 -3.78
N GLU A 243 16.06 20.36 -4.01
CA GLU A 243 16.54 21.61 -3.42
C GLU A 243 15.95 22.87 -4.07
N ARG A 244 15.22 22.71 -5.19
CA ARG A 244 14.65 23.82 -5.95
C ARG A 244 13.35 24.33 -5.34
N LYS A 245 13.15 25.64 -5.42
CA LYS A 245 11.95 26.29 -4.89
C LYS A 245 10.68 25.96 -5.69
N TYR A 246 10.80 25.80 -7.02
CA TYR A 246 9.70 25.58 -7.93
C TYR A 246 9.94 24.26 -8.70
N LEU A 247 9.55 23.16 -8.08
CA LEU A 247 9.66 21.82 -8.63
C LEU A 247 8.29 21.17 -8.68
N TYR A 248 7.95 20.60 -9.82
CA TYR A 248 6.67 19.95 -10.07
C TYR A 248 6.89 18.58 -10.69
N GLU A 249 5.98 17.66 -10.46
CA GLU A 249 5.97 16.39 -11.16
C GLU A 249 5.16 16.53 -12.45
N VAL A 250 5.79 16.22 -13.61
CA VAL A 250 5.24 16.49 -14.94
C VAL A 250 3.86 15.87 -15.18
N TYR A 251 3.58 14.70 -14.53
CA TYR A 251 2.30 14.00 -14.67
C TYR A 251 1.15 14.56 -13.83
N TYR A 252 1.45 15.42 -12.88
CA TYR A 252 0.48 15.92 -11.89
C TYR A 252 0.38 17.43 -11.84
N THR A 253 1.06 18.12 -12.77
CA THR A 253 1.02 19.58 -12.81
C THR A 253 0.41 20.08 -14.11
N ASP A 254 -0.38 21.13 -14.02
CA ASP A 254 -0.87 21.96 -15.12
C ASP A 254 -0.10 23.29 -15.21
N LYS A 255 0.93 23.49 -14.38
CA LYS A 255 1.69 24.73 -14.32
C LYS A 255 2.71 24.80 -15.44
N GLU A 256 2.76 25.92 -16.10
CA GLU A 256 3.85 26.25 -17.00
C GLU A 256 5.15 26.40 -16.25
N THR A 257 6.19 25.73 -16.70
CA THR A 257 7.54 25.74 -16.12
C THR A 257 8.57 26.16 -17.15
N GLY A 258 9.68 26.75 -16.68
CA GLY A 258 10.75 27.18 -17.56
C GLY A 258 11.51 26.02 -18.20
N TYR A 259 11.52 24.84 -17.52
CA TYR A 259 12.21 23.64 -17.97
C TYR A 259 11.36 22.40 -17.72
N VAL A 260 11.55 21.41 -18.60
CA VAL A 260 10.95 20.07 -18.44
C VAL A 260 12.07 19.04 -18.50
N ALA A 261 12.17 18.19 -17.46
CA ALA A 261 13.15 17.13 -17.37
C ALA A 261 12.46 15.76 -17.43
N ILE A 262 12.67 15.02 -18.50
CA ILE A 262 12.03 13.73 -18.75
C ILE A 262 13.08 12.64 -19.00
N ASP A 263 12.94 11.51 -18.29
CA ASP A 263 13.74 10.32 -18.58
C ASP A 263 13.10 9.52 -19.70
N LEU A 264 13.68 9.62 -20.91
CA LEU A 264 13.18 8.95 -22.09
C LEU A 264 13.49 7.46 -22.17
N ARG A 265 14.32 6.91 -21.28
CA ARG A 265 14.73 5.49 -21.30
C ARG A 265 13.56 4.53 -21.05
N GLY A 266 12.51 4.99 -20.39
CA GLY A 266 11.28 4.24 -20.14
C GLY A 266 10.21 4.35 -21.22
N ILE A 267 10.39 5.22 -22.20
CA ILE A 267 9.40 5.45 -23.26
C ILE A 267 9.43 4.24 -24.21
N GLY A 268 8.30 3.52 -24.28
CA GLY A 268 8.16 2.30 -25.10
C GLY A 268 8.37 0.99 -24.33
N SER A 269 8.79 1.00 -23.05
CA SER A 269 8.61 -0.12 -22.14
C SER A 269 7.25 0.02 -21.47
N SER A 270 6.50 -1.07 -21.33
CA SER A 270 5.19 -1.14 -20.66
C SER A 270 5.23 -0.81 -19.17
N THR A 271 6.09 0.10 -18.76
CA THR A 271 6.13 0.64 -17.40
C THR A 271 5.12 1.77 -17.29
N VAL A 272 4.30 1.72 -16.27
CA VAL A 272 3.18 2.62 -15.91
C VAL A 272 3.55 4.15 -15.93
N TYR A 273 4.81 4.49 -16.12
CA TYR A 273 5.33 5.86 -16.11
C TYR A 273 5.53 6.49 -17.47
N ALA A 274 5.34 5.73 -18.57
CA ALA A 274 5.48 6.23 -19.95
C ALA A 274 4.13 6.48 -20.64
N ASP A 275 3.03 5.99 -20.06
CA ASP A 275 1.71 6.07 -20.68
C ASP A 275 1.06 7.44 -20.45
N GLY A 276 1.52 8.46 -21.11
CA GLY A 276 0.85 9.76 -21.06
C GLY A 276 1.64 10.95 -21.60
N ILE A 277 2.93 10.79 -21.92
CA ILE A 277 3.67 11.85 -22.60
C ILE A 277 3.68 11.55 -24.09
N ASP A 278 2.98 12.34 -24.86
CA ASP A 278 3.13 12.38 -26.31
C ASP A 278 4.45 13.08 -26.66
N VAL A 279 5.50 12.28 -26.84
CA VAL A 279 6.86 12.77 -27.14
C VAL A 279 6.91 13.51 -28.47
N SER A 280 5.91 13.31 -29.34
CA SER A 280 5.81 14.00 -30.63
C SER A 280 5.49 15.50 -30.50
N GLN A 281 5.11 15.95 -29.30
CA GLN A 281 4.81 17.34 -28.98
C GLN A 281 5.97 18.06 -28.23
N LEU A 282 7.09 17.35 -28.01
CA LEU A 282 8.29 17.93 -27.42
C LEU A 282 9.24 18.34 -28.58
N ASP A 283 9.04 19.52 -29.12
CA ASP A 283 9.98 20.19 -30.06
C ASP A 283 11.10 20.92 -29.29
#